data_da787f3ef20225eddc18db10e04f6b1e
#
_entry.id   da787f3ef20225eddc18db10e04f6b1e
#
_cell.length_a   1.000
_cell.length_b   1.000
_cell.length_c   1.000
_cell.angle_alpha   90.00
_cell.angle_beta   90.00
_cell.angle_gamma   90.00
#
_symmetry.space_group_name_H-M   'P 1'
#
loop_
_entity.id
_entity.type
_entity.pdbx_description
1 polymer ?
#
loop_
_entity_poly.entity_id
_entity_poly.type
_entity_poly.pdbx_seq_one_letter_code
_entity_poly.pdbx_strand_id
1 'polypeptide(L)'
;MKIYFIIINFIFLIIFNGCEELEITYPGNNQDLEPKPPKGSLIWLIDFDETSGNGKLKENSASGLTIGSLSATDPNPDDEFTYEIYSQKMNDVNVNYFVINSDSGLSNLELSNGNINFEDLSGSKQVDIVIRVTDDSLEPQTSDFSLTIEIINVNETPYFTNLSSIPVYADEYIDFNSNNIEWTDTDEGQNPELSSQGPGWLNISDEGLFQGQPSTENIGINSFLLTITDGEINVQEELNIEVRANSAPIFTNANSIPNSVRVGCYDDNETIYDFNWVDPNNNSVGFMGTDIVSFSHEGSEALEWLNFDNEDNGILFCVRKPENEDAGIFNVSVFLNDDRPNVPLTTEFNFDLELIANDSPEFLNLSAFPESIAAGDTLQFNLDWQDSDDDIITFGIEENLSWFDWDN
;
A
#
# COMPACT_ATOMS: atom_id res chain seq x y z
N MET A 1 -79.51 -44.72 -31.81
CA MET A 1 -79.15 -43.35 -32.07
C MET A 1 -78.78 -42.73 -30.67
N LYS A 2 -77.51 -42.64 -30.37
CA LYS A 2 -77.06 -42.06 -29.10
C LYS A 2 -76.99 -40.55 -29.28
N ILE A 3 -77.79 -39.82 -28.55
CA ILE A 3 -77.71 -38.35 -28.50
C ILE A 3 -76.81 -37.99 -27.35
N TYR A 4 -75.68 -37.37 -27.67
CA TYR A 4 -74.81 -36.75 -26.68
C TYR A 4 -75.26 -35.31 -26.44
N PHE A 5 -75.71 -35.02 -25.23
CA PHE A 5 -75.96 -33.63 -24.82
C PHE A 5 -74.63 -33.02 -24.38
N ILE A 6 -74.14 -32.03 -25.13
CA ILE A 6 -73.11 -31.12 -24.67
C ILE A 6 -73.85 -30.04 -23.90
N ILE A 7 -73.60 -29.97 -22.62
CA ILE A 7 -74.07 -28.85 -21.78
C ILE A 7 -73.13 -27.65 -22.03
N ILE A 8 -73.52 -26.79 -22.94
CA ILE A 8 -73.02 -25.47 -23.08
C ILE A 8 -73.86 -24.56 -22.17
N ASN A 9 -73.29 -23.81 -21.27
CA ASN A 9 -73.98 -22.80 -20.47
C ASN A 9 -74.71 -21.80 -21.38
N PHE A 10 -75.94 -22.14 -21.72
CA PHE A 10 -76.86 -21.17 -22.32
C PHE A 10 -78.05 -21.02 -21.38
N ILE A 11 -78.22 -19.80 -20.85
CA ILE A 11 -79.47 -19.40 -20.23
C ILE A 11 -80.51 -19.36 -21.28
N PHE A 12 -81.37 -20.40 -21.34
CA PHE A 12 -82.60 -20.38 -22.13
C PHE A 12 -83.66 -19.64 -21.32
N LEU A 13 -83.96 -18.42 -21.70
CA LEU A 13 -85.13 -17.70 -21.20
C LEU A 13 -86.33 -18.24 -21.88
N ILE A 14 -87.04 -19.18 -21.26
CA ILE A 14 -88.35 -19.59 -21.70
C ILE A 14 -89.37 -18.73 -21.00
N ILE A 15 -89.97 -17.79 -21.77
CA ILE A 15 -91.11 -16.99 -21.26
C ILE A 15 -92.40 -17.86 -21.35
N PHE A 16 -92.83 -18.37 -20.17
CA PHE A 16 -94.16 -18.86 -19.98
C PHE A 16 -95.01 -17.76 -19.38
N ASN A 17 -96.20 -17.51 -20.05
CA ASN A 17 -97.24 -16.66 -19.48
C ASN A 17 -97.92 -17.38 -18.31
N GLY A 18 -97.49 -17.08 -17.10
CA GLY A 18 -98.05 -17.57 -15.84
C GLY A 18 -96.99 -17.54 -14.77
N CYS A 19 -97.15 -16.71 -13.75
CA CYS A 19 -96.31 -16.63 -12.59
C CYS A 19 -96.26 -17.94 -11.82
N GLU A 20 -95.30 -18.82 -12.13
CA GLU A 20 -94.74 -19.81 -11.19
C GLU A 20 -93.29 -19.72 -11.18
N GLU A 21 -92.73 -19.58 -10.01
CA GLU A 21 -91.33 -19.57 -9.74
C GLU A 21 -90.73 -20.92 -10.13
N LEU A 22 -89.81 -20.98 -11.11
CA LEU A 22 -89.13 -22.20 -11.51
C LEU A 22 -88.05 -22.48 -10.51
N GLU A 23 -88.30 -23.36 -9.53
CA GLU A 23 -87.21 -23.91 -8.71
C GLU A 23 -86.37 -24.87 -9.57
N ILE A 24 -85.18 -24.44 -9.91
CA ILE A 24 -84.21 -25.34 -10.56
C ILE A 24 -83.49 -26.10 -9.42
N THR A 25 -84.00 -27.34 -9.21
CA THR A 25 -83.28 -28.30 -8.34
C THR A 25 -82.14 -28.93 -9.12
N TYR A 26 -80.95 -28.65 -8.77
CA TYR A 26 -79.77 -29.39 -9.23
C TYR A 26 -79.73 -30.76 -8.55
N PRO A 27 -79.64 -31.87 -9.28
CA PRO A 27 -79.52 -33.19 -8.69
C PRO A 27 -78.03 -33.40 -8.22
N GLY A 28 -77.83 -33.35 -7.00
CA GLY A 28 -76.57 -33.78 -6.40
C GLY A 28 -75.97 -32.80 -5.41
N ASN A 29 -76.07 -33.15 -4.14
CA ASN A 29 -75.43 -32.54 -2.97
C ASN A 29 -75.83 -31.10 -2.68
N ASN A 30 -76.73 -30.91 -1.75
CA ASN A 30 -76.77 -29.74 -0.88
C ASN A 30 -75.53 -29.69 -0.02
N GLN A 31 -74.41 -29.37 -0.61
CA GLN A 31 -73.28 -28.77 0.14
C GLN A 31 -73.33 -27.27 -0.11
N ASP A 32 -73.22 -26.54 0.96
CA ASP A 32 -73.16 -25.10 1.09
C ASP A 32 -72.45 -24.50 -0.14
N LEU A 33 -73.18 -23.86 -1.04
CA LEU A 33 -72.70 -23.17 -2.22
C LEU A 33 -72.15 -21.76 -1.86
N GLU A 34 -72.00 -21.43 -0.56
CA GLU A 34 -71.41 -20.20 -0.18
C GLU A 34 -69.87 -20.23 -0.41
N PRO A 35 -69.31 -19.24 -1.13
CA PRO A 35 -67.91 -19.17 -1.35
C PRO A 35 -67.17 -19.17 0.00
N LYS A 36 -66.19 -20.07 0.16
CA LYS A 36 -65.37 -20.16 1.37
C LYS A 36 -63.92 -19.82 1.01
N PRO A 37 -63.20 -19.10 1.88
CA PRO A 37 -61.86 -18.73 1.59
C PRO A 37 -60.93 -19.96 1.58
N PRO A 38 -59.94 -19.99 0.66
CA PRO A 38 -58.95 -21.04 0.60
C PRO A 38 -58.04 -21.03 1.81
N LYS A 39 -57.45 -22.18 2.13
CA LYS A 39 -56.44 -22.29 3.19
C LYS A 39 -55.06 -22.55 2.58
N GLY A 40 -54.21 -21.51 2.58
CA GLY A 40 -52.87 -21.60 2.05
C GLY A 40 -51.88 -22.29 3.00
N SER A 41 -50.84 -22.85 2.47
CA SER A 41 -49.68 -23.43 3.17
C SER A 41 -48.42 -23.38 2.34
N LEU A 42 -47.25 -23.54 2.99
CA LEU A 42 -45.93 -23.65 2.35
C LEU A 42 -45.30 -24.99 2.72
N ILE A 43 -44.72 -25.67 1.74
CA ILE A 43 -43.83 -26.81 1.95
C ILE A 43 -42.41 -26.29 1.82
N TRP A 44 -41.67 -26.32 2.92
CA TRP A 44 -40.26 -25.87 2.93
C TRP A 44 -39.38 -26.74 2.03
N LEU A 45 -38.52 -26.09 1.23
CA LEU A 45 -37.47 -26.73 0.42
C LEU A 45 -36.08 -26.33 0.92
N ILE A 46 -35.99 -25.45 1.92
CA ILE A 46 -34.81 -25.14 2.72
C ILE A 46 -34.93 -25.77 4.11
N ASP A 47 -33.86 -25.74 4.88
CA ASP A 47 -33.92 -26.16 6.28
C ASP A 47 -34.93 -25.32 7.07
N PHE A 48 -35.54 -25.92 8.07
CA PHE A 48 -36.49 -25.23 8.94
C PHE A 48 -36.41 -25.76 10.38
N ASP A 49 -36.88 -24.98 11.31
CA ASP A 49 -36.96 -25.37 12.70
C ASP A 49 -38.27 -26.06 12.98
N GLU A 50 -38.25 -27.33 13.35
CA GLU A 50 -39.47 -28.13 13.57
C GLU A 50 -40.33 -27.64 14.76
N THR A 51 -39.69 -26.87 15.68
CA THR A 51 -40.36 -26.37 16.90
C THR A 51 -41.12 -25.07 16.62
N SER A 52 -40.44 -24.11 15.97
CA SER A 52 -41.01 -22.80 15.62
C SER A 52 -41.78 -22.83 14.29
N GLY A 53 -41.40 -23.73 13.39
CA GLY A 53 -41.90 -23.78 12.00
C GLY A 53 -41.23 -22.77 11.08
N ASN A 54 -40.20 -22.04 11.55
CA ASN A 54 -39.52 -21.03 10.76
C ASN A 54 -38.55 -21.67 9.75
N GLY A 55 -38.53 -21.13 8.54
CA GLY A 55 -37.49 -21.48 7.55
C GLY A 55 -36.12 -20.93 7.96
N LYS A 56 -35.06 -21.63 7.60
CA LYS A 56 -33.66 -21.25 7.86
C LYS A 56 -32.96 -20.98 6.53
N LEU A 57 -32.74 -19.72 6.22
CA LEU A 57 -32.05 -19.29 5.01
C LEU A 57 -30.63 -18.90 5.37
N LYS A 58 -29.62 -19.58 4.83
CA LYS A 58 -28.24 -19.16 4.94
C LYS A 58 -28.06 -17.82 4.26
N GLU A 59 -27.35 -16.92 4.89
CA GLU A 59 -26.93 -15.69 4.24
C GLU A 59 -26.13 -15.96 2.96
N ASN A 60 -25.91 -14.95 2.15
CA ASN A 60 -25.18 -15.03 0.89
C ASN A 60 -25.68 -16.11 -0.09
N SER A 61 -26.93 -16.60 0.14
CA SER A 61 -27.62 -17.52 -0.77
C SER A 61 -27.88 -16.86 -2.13
N ALA A 62 -27.79 -17.65 -3.20
CA ALA A 62 -27.94 -17.12 -4.55
C ALA A 62 -29.40 -16.69 -4.84
N SER A 63 -29.55 -15.61 -5.62
CA SER A 63 -30.83 -15.19 -6.17
C SER A 63 -31.47 -16.34 -6.98
N GLY A 64 -32.77 -16.48 -6.89
CA GLY A 64 -33.55 -17.58 -7.53
C GLY A 64 -33.58 -18.88 -6.71
N LEU A 65 -32.96 -18.91 -5.50
CA LEU A 65 -33.12 -20.06 -4.61
C LEU A 65 -34.57 -20.23 -4.24
N THR A 66 -35.12 -21.44 -4.50
CA THR A 66 -36.46 -21.80 -4.10
C THR A 66 -36.51 -22.07 -2.60
N ILE A 67 -37.32 -21.30 -1.89
CA ILE A 67 -37.49 -21.37 -0.43
C ILE A 67 -38.53 -22.44 -0.08
N GLY A 68 -39.60 -22.54 -0.86
CA GLY A 68 -40.64 -23.51 -0.66
C GLY A 68 -41.72 -23.47 -1.72
N SER A 69 -42.52 -24.53 -1.78
CA SER A 69 -43.66 -24.62 -2.70
C SER A 69 -44.96 -24.25 -2.00
N LEU A 70 -45.70 -23.35 -2.61
CA LEU A 70 -47.01 -22.91 -2.16
C LEU A 70 -48.10 -23.88 -2.56
N SER A 71 -49.04 -24.13 -1.68
CA SER A 71 -50.22 -24.91 -1.96
C SER A 71 -51.43 -24.36 -1.19
N ALA A 72 -52.62 -24.61 -1.67
CA ALA A 72 -53.85 -24.29 -0.96
C ALA A 72 -54.85 -25.45 -1.05
N THR A 73 -55.75 -25.45 -0.10
CA THR A 73 -56.92 -26.36 -0.09
C THR A 73 -58.17 -25.52 0.09
N ASP A 74 -59.20 -25.87 -0.63
CA ASP A 74 -60.51 -25.23 -0.55
C ASP A 74 -61.62 -26.27 -0.38
N PRO A 75 -62.72 -25.95 0.33
CA PRO A 75 -63.93 -26.81 0.34
C PRO A 75 -64.56 -26.96 -1.05
N ASN A 76 -64.32 -26.06 -1.98
CA ASN A 76 -64.72 -26.09 -3.37
C ASN A 76 -63.64 -26.82 -4.19
N PRO A 77 -63.87 -28.08 -4.64
CA PRO A 77 -62.78 -28.97 -5.04
C PRO A 77 -62.13 -28.66 -6.41
N ASP A 78 -62.74 -27.79 -7.21
CA ASP A 78 -62.32 -27.50 -8.58
C ASP A 78 -61.70 -26.12 -8.72
N ASP A 79 -61.40 -25.35 -7.57
CA ASP A 79 -60.86 -24.04 -7.63
C ASP A 79 -59.33 -24.08 -7.86
N GLU A 80 -58.84 -23.16 -8.71
CA GLU A 80 -57.44 -22.87 -8.90
C GLU A 80 -57.01 -21.69 -8.01
N PHE A 81 -55.72 -21.64 -7.62
CA PHE A 81 -55.27 -20.66 -6.65
C PHE A 81 -54.18 -19.76 -7.22
N THR A 82 -54.29 -18.47 -6.89
CA THR A 82 -53.23 -17.50 -7.13
C THR A 82 -52.65 -17.03 -5.79
N TYR A 83 -51.33 -16.68 -5.80
CA TYR A 83 -50.59 -16.29 -4.59
C TYR A 83 -49.91 -14.95 -4.81
N GLU A 84 -49.92 -14.09 -3.78
CA GLU A 84 -49.18 -12.86 -3.75
C GLU A 84 -48.52 -12.65 -2.38
N ILE A 85 -47.34 -11.99 -2.35
CA ILE A 85 -46.76 -11.52 -1.10
C ILE A 85 -47.50 -10.23 -0.70
N TYR A 86 -48.37 -10.35 0.30
CA TYR A 86 -49.15 -9.23 0.81
C TYR A 86 -48.25 -8.28 1.63
N SER A 87 -47.29 -8.83 2.41
CA SER A 87 -46.24 -8.07 3.08
C SER A 87 -45.01 -8.92 3.36
N GLN A 88 -43.86 -8.32 3.34
CA GLN A 88 -42.65 -8.89 3.89
C GLN A 88 -41.90 -7.82 4.68
N LYS A 89 -41.55 -8.12 5.94
CA LYS A 89 -40.98 -7.17 6.87
C LYS A 89 -39.86 -7.80 7.68
N MET A 90 -38.86 -6.97 7.99
CA MET A 90 -37.83 -7.26 8.96
C MET A 90 -37.82 -6.09 9.96
N ASN A 91 -37.93 -6.38 11.27
CA ASN A 91 -37.99 -5.35 12.32
C ASN A 91 -39.06 -4.27 12.02
N ASP A 92 -40.25 -4.68 11.55
CA ASP A 92 -41.38 -3.80 11.15
C ASP A 92 -41.09 -2.92 9.89
N VAL A 93 -39.95 -3.06 9.25
CA VAL A 93 -39.58 -2.35 8.02
C VAL A 93 -39.87 -3.24 6.82
N ASN A 94 -40.52 -2.69 5.79
CA ASN A 94 -40.74 -3.41 4.55
C ASN A 94 -39.43 -3.76 3.84
N VAL A 95 -39.27 -5.01 3.43
CA VAL A 95 -38.15 -5.53 2.66
C VAL A 95 -38.63 -6.19 1.37
N ASN A 96 -37.73 -6.44 0.42
CA ASN A 96 -38.03 -7.06 -0.88
C ASN A 96 -37.08 -8.24 -1.13
N TYR A 97 -37.00 -9.14 -0.17
CA TYR A 97 -36.05 -10.27 -0.28
C TYR A 97 -36.64 -11.45 -1.06
N PHE A 98 -37.97 -11.60 -1.08
CA PHE A 98 -38.64 -12.77 -1.66
C PHE A 98 -39.64 -12.38 -2.74
N VAL A 99 -39.88 -13.31 -3.64
CA VAL A 99 -40.84 -13.20 -4.74
C VAL A 99 -41.58 -14.53 -4.91
N ILE A 100 -42.78 -14.47 -5.41
CA ILE A 100 -43.49 -15.67 -5.84
C ILE A 100 -43.28 -15.83 -7.33
N ASN A 101 -42.76 -16.99 -7.72
CA ASN A 101 -42.63 -17.41 -9.11
C ASN A 101 -43.63 -18.52 -9.39
N SER A 102 -44.51 -18.28 -10.36
CA SER A 102 -45.52 -19.26 -10.79
C SER A 102 -45.21 -19.72 -12.21
N ASP A 103 -44.74 -20.95 -12.34
CA ASP A 103 -44.45 -21.57 -13.62
C ASP A 103 -45.05 -22.99 -13.68
N SER A 104 -45.58 -23.33 -14.83
CA SER A 104 -46.09 -24.69 -15.13
C SER A 104 -47.10 -25.25 -14.11
N GLY A 105 -47.91 -24.38 -13.48
CA GLY A 105 -48.93 -24.75 -12.48
C GLY A 105 -48.37 -24.98 -11.08
N LEU A 106 -47.09 -24.65 -10.84
CA LEU A 106 -46.48 -24.62 -9.51
C LEU A 106 -46.19 -23.19 -9.13
N SER A 107 -46.48 -22.83 -7.88
CA SER A 107 -46.14 -21.53 -7.29
C SER A 107 -45.10 -21.74 -6.22
N ASN A 108 -43.95 -21.07 -6.35
CA ASN A 108 -42.84 -21.17 -5.43
C ASN A 108 -42.51 -19.81 -4.82
N LEU A 109 -42.21 -19.82 -3.54
CA LEU A 109 -41.57 -18.70 -2.89
C LEU A 109 -40.04 -18.79 -3.18
N GLU A 110 -39.44 -17.75 -3.76
CA GLU A 110 -38.04 -17.70 -4.15
C GLU A 110 -37.35 -16.48 -3.59
N LEU A 111 -36.06 -16.62 -3.38
CA LEU A 111 -35.19 -15.48 -3.03
C LEU A 111 -35.01 -14.57 -4.26
N SER A 112 -35.56 -13.35 -4.21
CA SER A 112 -35.51 -12.41 -5.34
C SER A 112 -34.19 -11.73 -5.47
N ASN A 113 -33.59 -11.38 -4.34
CA ASN A 113 -32.32 -10.67 -4.24
C ASN A 113 -31.34 -11.52 -3.42
N GLY A 114 -30.34 -12.08 -4.06
CA GLY A 114 -29.24 -12.76 -3.41
C GLY A 114 -28.39 -11.79 -2.58
N ASN A 115 -27.43 -12.31 -1.83
CA ASN A 115 -26.50 -11.53 -1.01
C ASN A 115 -27.15 -10.79 0.17
N ILE A 116 -28.10 -11.43 0.85
CA ILE A 116 -28.46 -10.99 2.20
C ILE A 116 -27.26 -11.34 3.08
N ASN A 117 -26.56 -10.32 3.58
CA ASN A 117 -25.44 -10.49 4.50
C ASN A 117 -25.96 -10.36 5.94
N PHE A 118 -25.63 -11.33 6.78
CA PHE A 118 -26.10 -11.39 8.17
C PHE A 118 -25.57 -10.22 8.99
N GLU A 119 -24.34 -9.81 8.77
CA GLU A 119 -23.66 -8.72 9.50
C GLU A 119 -24.28 -7.36 9.20
N ASP A 120 -24.83 -7.17 8.00
CA ASP A 120 -25.51 -5.92 7.62
C ASP A 120 -26.89 -5.78 8.25
N LEU A 121 -27.44 -6.88 8.81
CA LEU A 121 -28.75 -6.87 9.40
C LEU A 121 -28.72 -6.41 10.86
N SER A 122 -29.55 -5.46 11.22
CA SER A 122 -29.73 -4.98 12.62
C SER A 122 -30.95 -5.61 13.26
N GLY A 123 -30.91 -5.79 14.58
CA GLY A 123 -32.04 -6.30 15.35
C GLY A 123 -32.34 -7.78 15.12
N SER A 124 -33.62 -8.15 14.97
CA SER A 124 -34.01 -9.52 14.65
C SER A 124 -33.55 -9.89 13.25
N LYS A 125 -32.91 -11.04 13.11
CA LYS A 125 -32.45 -11.60 11.83
C LYS A 125 -33.59 -12.43 11.14
N GLN A 126 -34.85 -12.01 11.34
CA GLN A 126 -36.03 -12.73 10.86
C GLN A 126 -36.85 -11.88 9.91
N VAL A 127 -37.34 -12.51 8.84
CA VAL A 127 -38.28 -11.89 7.90
C VAL A 127 -39.64 -12.51 8.08
N ASP A 128 -40.62 -11.71 8.46
CA ASP A 128 -42.00 -12.07 8.54
C ASP A 128 -42.69 -11.81 7.19
N ILE A 129 -43.30 -12.86 6.62
CA ILE A 129 -43.93 -12.80 5.32
C ILE A 129 -45.40 -13.17 5.50
N VAL A 130 -46.28 -12.36 4.93
CA VAL A 130 -47.71 -12.67 4.79
C VAL A 130 -47.97 -12.94 3.32
N ILE A 131 -48.47 -14.13 3.05
CA ILE A 131 -48.88 -14.56 1.70
C ILE A 131 -50.40 -14.59 1.66
N ARG A 132 -50.94 -13.94 0.64
CA ARG A 132 -52.38 -13.99 0.32
C ARG A 132 -52.59 -15.02 -0.76
N VAL A 133 -53.55 -15.88 -0.54
CA VAL A 133 -54.06 -16.83 -1.53
C VAL A 133 -55.47 -16.43 -1.92
N THR A 134 -55.76 -16.49 -3.20
CA THR A 134 -57.06 -16.17 -3.81
C THR A 134 -57.51 -17.33 -4.68
N ASP A 135 -58.78 -17.77 -4.55
CA ASP A 135 -59.40 -18.73 -5.44
C ASP A 135 -59.88 -18.06 -6.74
N ASP A 136 -60.24 -18.87 -7.75
CA ASP A 136 -60.72 -18.41 -9.04
C ASP A 136 -62.23 -18.52 -9.17
N SER A 137 -62.96 -18.67 -8.06
CA SER A 137 -64.42 -18.71 -8.04
C SER A 137 -65.06 -17.45 -8.61
N LEU A 138 -66.35 -17.51 -8.98
CA LEU A 138 -67.09 -16.37 -9.53
C LEU A 138 -67.11 -15.14 -8.57
N GLU A 139 -67.05 -15.40 -7.28
CA GLU A 139 -66.88 -14.41 -6.22
C GLU A 139 -65.59 -14.75 -5.45
N PRO A 140 -64.41 -14.36 -5.98
CA PRO A 140 -63.11 -14.76 -5.43
C PRO A 140 -62.98 -14.47 -3.93
N GLN A 141 -62.60 -15.51 -3.19
CA GLN A 141 -62.34 -15.43 -1.76
C GLN A 141 -60.85 -15.42 -1.50
N THR A 142 -60.41 -14.74 -0.45
CA THR A 142 -59.03 -14.64 -0.08
C THR A 142 -58.79 -15.07 1.36
N SER A 143 -57.62 -15.63 1.60
CA SER A 143 -57.10 -15.76 2.97
C SER A 143 -55.62 -15.46 3.03
N ASP A 144 -55.17 -15.04 4.18
CA ASP A 144 -53.76 -14.73 4.44
C ASP A 144 -53.18 -15.81 5.36
N PHE A 145 -51.93 -16.23 5.07
CA PHE A 145 -51.15 -17.04 6.01
C PHE A 145 -49.76 -16.44 6.18
N SER A 146 -49.21 -16.63 7.36
CA SER A 146 -47.91 -16.06 7.72
C SER A 146 -46.87 -17.15 7.82
N LEU A 147 -45.63 -16.78 7.47
CA LEU A 147 -44.45 -17.58 7.68
C LEU A 147 -43.29 -16.65 8.10
N THR A 148 -42.30 -17.21 8.77
CA THR A 148 -41.12 -16.49 9.20
C THR A 148 -39.89 -17.21 8.65
N ILE A 149 -38.94 -16.47 8.09
CA ILE A 149 -37.65 -16.97 7.62
C ILE A 149 -36.58 -16.33 8.47
N GLU A 150 -35.77 -17.14 9.14
CA GLU A 150 -34.59 -16.73 9.90
C GLU A 150 -33.38 -16.75 8.97
N ILE A 151 -32.63 -15.64 8.94
CA ILE A 151 -31.34 -15.56 8.25
C ILE A 151 -30.29 -16.15 9.16
N ILE A 152 -29.57 -17.15 8.69
CA ILE A 152 -28.57 -17.89 9.43
C ILE A 152 -27.18 -17.42 9.01
N ASN A 153 -26.37 -17.07 9.99
CA ASN A 153 -24.96 -16.75 9.82
C ASN A 153 -24.20 -17.96 9.21
N VAL A 154 -23.27 -17.67 8.33
CA VAL A 154 -22.35 -18.65 7.73
C VAL A 154 -20.94 -18.12 7.97
N ASN A 155 -20.12 -18.90 8.62
CA ASN A 155 -18.74 -18.52 8.88
C ASN A 155 -18.01 -18.08 7.60
N GLU A 156 -17.53 -16.85 7.56
CA GLU A 156 -16.72 -16.29 6.51
C GLU A 156 -15.23 -16.54 6.77
N THR A 157 -14.43 -16.18 5.79
CA THR A 157 -12.98 -16.40 5.86
C THR A 157 -12.29 -15.16 6.40
N PRO A 158 -11.50 -15.25 7.47
CA PRO A 158 -10.71 -14.14 7.95
C PRO A 158 -9.66 -13.71 6.92
N TYR A 159 -9.25 -12.44 6.94
CA TYR A 159 -8.27 -11.92 5.98
C TYR A 159 -7.35 -10.88 6.58
N PHE A 160 -6.13 -10.78 6.01
CA PHE A 160 -5.18 -9.74 6.34
C PHE A 160 -5.55 -8.42 5.65
N THR A 161 -5.44 -7.29 6.37
CA THR A 161 -5.84 -5.98 5.84
C THR A 161 -4.67 -5.14 5.35
N ASN A 162 -3.45 -5.39 5.83
CA ASN A 162 -2.31 -4.50 5.60
C ASN A 162 -0.99 -5.16 5.20
N LEU A 163 -0.95 -6.45 4.83
CA LEU A 163 0.30 -7.16 4.50
C LEU A 163 1.14 -6.45 3.43
N SER A 164 0.50 -5.80 2.45
CA SER A 164 1.20 -5.06 1.40
C SER A 164 1.93 -3.81 1.90
N SER A 165 1.65 -3.35 3.11
CA SER A 165 2.31 -2.21 3.76
C SER A 165 3.50 -2.60 4.63
N ILE A 166 3.69 -3.90 4.88
CA ILE A 166 4.81 -4.40 5.67
C ILE A 166 6.08 -4.32 4.81
N PRO A 167 7.19 -3.78 5.35
CA PRO A 167 8.44 -3.70 4.62
C PRO A 167 8.97 -5.07 4.21
N VAL A 168 9.43 -5.17 2.96
CA VAL A 168 10.00 -6.40 2.39
C VAL A 168 11.54 -6.45 2.51
N TYR A 169 12.15 -5.43 3.10
CA TYR A 169 13.59 -5.33 3.34
C TYR A 169 13.90 -5.15 4.81
N ALA A 170 15.00 -5.75 5.24
CA ALA A 170 15.65 -5.51 6.51
C ALA A 170 17.15 -5.34 6.26
N ASP A 171 17.87 -4.67 7.16
CA ASP A 171 19.31 -4.48 7.05
C ASP A 171 19.99 -5.17 8.24
N GLU A 172 21.10 -5.86 7.99
CA GLU A 172 21.81 -6.59 9.05
C GLU A 172 22.18 -5.63 10.21
N TYR A 173 21.99 -6.12 11.44
CA TYR A 173 22.21 -5.41 12.71
C TYR A 173 21.41 -4.09 12.88
N ILE A 174 20.36 -3.88 12.09
CA ILE A 174 19.37 -2.83 12.30
C ILE A 174 18.06 -3.44 12.79
N ASP A 175 17.46 -2.82 13.81
CA ASP A 175 16.16 -3.29 14.31
C ASP A 175 15.09 -3.19 13.23
N PHE A 176 14.37 -4.31 13.01
CA PHE A 176 13.26 -4.32 12.07
C PHE A 176 12.07 -3.58 12.67
N ASN A 177 11.74 -2.44 12.11
CA ASN A 177 10.62 -1.59 12.51
C ASN A 177 9.55 -1.59 11.42
N SER A 178 8.32 -1.90 11.81
CA SER A 178 7.17 -1.91 10.91
C SER A 178 5.90 -1.54 11.67
N ASN A 179 4.84 -1.20 10.92
CA ASN A 179 3.50 -1.24 11.46
C ASN A 179 3.14 -2.68 11.83
N ASN A 180 2.24 -2.84 12.79
CA ASN A 180 1.74 -4.16 13.15
C ASN A 180 1.03 -4.80 11.95
N ILE A 181 1.05 -6.12 11.87
CA ILE A 181 0.15 -6.85 10.99
C ILE A 181 -1.27 -6.65 11.50
N GLU A 182 -2.19 -6.37 10.59
CA GLU A 182 -3.61 -6.23 10.89
C GLU A 182 -4.41 -7.26 10.09
N TRP A 183 -5.42 -7.82 10.75
CA TRP A 183 -6.34 -8.79 10.17
C TRP A 183 -7.73 -8.61 10.78
N THR A 184 -8.72 -9.15 10.13
CA THR A 184 -10.10 -9.07 10.58
C THR A 184 -10.92 -10.23 10.04
N ASP A 185 -12.11 -10.36 10.58
CA ASP A 185 -13.17 -11.21 10.09
C ASP A 185 -14.42 -10.36 9.85
N THR A 186 -15.29 -10.80 8.96
CA THR A 186 -16.60 -10.17 8.74
C THR A 186 -17.61 -10.63 9.74
N ASP A 187 -17.48 -11.84 10.29
CA ASP A 187 -18.40 -12.41 11.25
C ASP A 187 -18.49 -11.60 12.55
N GLU A 188 -19.72 -11.29 12.98
CA GLU A 188 -19.97 -10.50 14.18
C GLU A 188 -19.45 -11.21 15.44
N GLY A 189 -18.46 -10.56 16.09
CA GLY A 189 -17.90 -11.05 17.37
C GLY A 189 -16.82 -12.08 17.24
N GLN A 190 -16.38 -12.43 16.02
CA GLN A 190 -15.19 -13.23 15.78
C GLN A 190 -13.93 -12.37 15.88
N ASN A 191 -12.90 -12.91 16.52
CA ASN A 191 -11.58 -12.30 16.65
C ASN A 191 -10.54 -13.35 16.24
N PRO A 192 -10.16 -13.40 14.96
CA PRO A 192 -9.20 -14.39 14.51
C PRO A 192 -7.85 -14.28 15.20
N GLU A 193 -7.23 -15.41 15.49
CA GLU A 193 -5.93 -15.50 16.14
C GLU A 193 -4.81 -15.59 15.11
N LEU A 194 -3.73 -14.80 15.30
CA LEU A 194 -2.52 -14.83 14.49
C LEU A 194 -1.50 -15.78 15.10
N SER A 195 -0.85 -16.55 14.25
CA SER A 195 0.39 -17.26 14.54
C SER A 195 1.39 -17.13 13.40
N SER A 196 2.68 -17.23 13.71
CA SER A 196 3.74 -17.11 12.72
C SER A 196 4.79 -18.19 12.87
N GLN A 197 5.41 -18.60 11.75
CA GLN A 197 6.57 -19.49 11.71
C GLN A 197 7.60 -18.92 10.73
N GLY A 198 8.86 -18.86 11.13
CA GLY A 198 9.94 -18.35 10.29
C GLY A 198 11.30 -18.37 10.97
N PRO A 199 12.33 -17.76 10.37
CA PRO A 199 13.65 -17.61 10.95
C PRO A 199 13.62 -16.88 12.30
N GLY A 200 14.40 -17.40 13.26
CA GLY A 200 14.34 -16.96 14.66
C GLY A 200 14.87 -15.54 14.95
N TRP A 201 15.37 -14.82 13.94
CA TRP A 201 15.85 -13.44 14.13
C TRP A 201 14.71 -12.43 14.30
N LEU A 202 13.50 -12.76 13.80
CA LEU A 202 12.33 -11.92 13.89
C LEU A 202 11.19 -12.67 14.56
N ASN A 203 10.72 -12.16 15.66
CA ASN A 203 9.51 -12.62 16.33
C ASN A 203 8.33 -11.75 15.90
N ILE A 204 7.24 -12.40 15.49
CA ILE A 204 5.97 -11.75 15.19
C ILE A 204 4.99 -12.24 16.26
N SER A 205 4.55 -11.33 17.14
CA SER A 205 3.64 -11.68 18.23
C SER A 205 2.24 -12.01 17.73
N ASP A 206 1.41 -12.55 18.60
CA ASP A 206 -0.01 -12.80 18.38
C ASP A 206 -0.84 -11.53 18.22
N GLU A 207 -0.31 -10.35 18.61
CA GLU A 207 -0.90 -9.03 18.29
C GLU A 207 -0.33 -8.41 17.02
N GLY A 208 0.46 -9.15 16.24
CA GLY A 208 1.04 -8.68 14.99
C GLY A 208 2.25 -7.76 15.13
N LEU A 209 2.84 -7.65 16.34
CA LEU A 209 4.03 -6.83 16.58
C LEU A 209 5.30 -7.52 16.07
N PHE A 210 6.15 -6.75 15.38
CA PHE A 210 7.47 -7.20 14.97
C PHE A 210 8.52 -6.85 16.01
N GLN A 211 9.38 -7.82 16.32
CA GLN A 211 10.52 -7.61 17.22
C GLN A 211 11.70 -8.49 16.80
N GLY A 212 12.74 -7.86 16.31
CA GLY A 212 13.95 -8.58 15.91
C GLY A 212 14.98 -7.70 15.22
N GLN A 213 16.19 -8.26 15.10
CA GLN A 213 17.34 -7.65 14.44
C GLN A 213 18.09 -8.78 13.71
N PRO A 214 18.18 -8.72 12.38
CA PRO A 214 18.90 -9.74 11.63
C PRO A 214 20.41 -9.59 11.83
N SER A 215 21.14 -10.70 11.72
CA SER A 215 22.60 -10.76 11.69
C SER A 215 23.09 -11.11 10.29
N THR A 216 24.41 -11.16 10.10
CA THR A 216 25.06 -11.58 8.84
C THR A 216 24.57 -12.97 8.38
N GLU A 217 24.22 -13.87 9.30
CA GLU A 217 23.72 -15.22 8.97
C GLU A 217 22.33 -15.20 8.30
N ASN A 218 21.62 -14.09 8.43
CA ASN A 218 20.27 -13.92 7.89
C ASN A 218 20.24 -13.23 6.53
N ILE A 219 21.39 -12.82 5.97
CA ILE A 219 21.46 -12.16 4.66
C ILE A 219 20.79 -13.01 3.58
N GLY A 220 19.91 -12.36 2.79
CA GLY A 220 19.11 -12.98 1.76
C GLY A 220 17.61 -13.04 2.12
N ILE A 221 16.84 -13.84 1.40
CA ILE A 221 15.40 -13.94 1.57
C ILE A 221 15.07 -14.80 2.79
N ASN A 222 14.29 -14.26 3.71
CA ASN A 222 13.76 -14.91 4.89
C ASN A 222 12.23 -14.99 4.78
N SER A 223 11.69 -16.20 4.73
CA SER A 223 10.26 -16.45 4.56
C SER A 223 9.61 -16.72 5.91
N PHE A 224 8.51 -16.04 6.20
CA PHE A 224 7.66 -16.20 7.37
C PHE A 224 6.29 -16.66 6.92
N LEU A 225 5.82 -17.78 7.42
CA LEU A 225 4.46 -18.26 7.22
C LEU A 225 3.57 -17.64 8.30
N LEU A 226 2.64 -16.80 7.90
CA LEU A 226 1.61 -16.22 8.75
C LEU A 226 0.35 -17.05 8.65
N THR A 227 -0.29 -17.32 9.77
CA THR A 227 -1.56 -18.05 9.81
C THR A 227 -2.53 -17.31 10.70
N ILE A 228 -3.70 -16.95 10.17
CA ILE A 228 -4.83 -16.47 10.96
C ILE A 228 -5.93 -17.52 10.97
N THR A 229 -6.63 -17.64 12.08
CA THR A 229 -7.73 -18.59 12.24
C THR A 229 -8.84 -18.03 13.11
N ASP A 230 -10.09 -18.22 12.68
CA ASP A 230 -11.31 -17.95 13.43
C ASP A 230 -11.75 -19.15 14.29
N GLY A 231 -11.03 -20.29 14.20
CA GLY A 231 -11.33 -21.55 14.86
C GLY A 231 -11.99 -22.58 13.94
N GLU A 232 -12.50 -22.18 12.78
CA GLU A 232 -13.10 -23.04 11.75
C GLU A 232 -12.27 -23.03 10.46
N ILE A 233 -11.82 -21.85 10.02
CA ILE A 233 -11.07 -21.66 8.79
C ILE A 233 -9.66 -21.12 9.14
N ASN A 234 -8.66 -21.62 8.43
CA ASN A 234 -7.28 -21.14 8.53
C ASN A 234 -6.88 -20.48 7.20
N VAL A 235 -6.37 -19.26 7.28
CA VAL A 235 -5.78 -18.55 6.14
C VAL A 235 -4.28 -18.45 6.37
N GLN A 236 -3.51 -18.78 5.33
CA GLN A 236 -2.06 -18.73 5.36
C GLN A 236 -1.53 -17.81 4.29
N GLU A 237 -0.60 -16.94 4.68
CA GLU A 237 0.12 -16.05 3.77
C GLU A 237 1.61 -16.09 4.06
N GLU A 238 2.42 -15.93 3.02
CA GLU A 238 3.87 -15.91 3.12
C GLU A 238 4.38 -14.47 3.09
N LEU A 239 5.07 -14.05 4.16
CA LEU A 239 5.78 -12.78 4.23
C LEU A 239 7.27 -13.03 3.96
N ASN A 240 7.77 -12.49 2.85
CA ASN A 240 9.17 -12.58 2.47
C ASN A 240 9.90 -11.27 2.78
N ILE A 241 10.94 -11.34 3.61
CA ILE A 241 11.80 -10.21 3.97
C ILE A 241 13.21 -10.48 3.48
N GLU A 242 13.75 -9.64 2.61
CA GLU A 242 15.13 -9.69 2.17
C GLU A 242 16.03 -8.94 3.14
N VAL A 243 16.92 -9.66 3.81
CA VAL A 243 17.96 -9.07 4.67
C VAL A 243 19.16 -8.69 3.80
N ARG A 244 19.52 -7.41 3.82
CA ARG A 244 20.64 -6.85 3.05
C ARG A 244 21.87 -6.72 3.93
N ALA A 245 23.05 -6.99 3.34
CA ALA A 245 24.34 -6.77 3.98
C ALA A 245 24.64 -5.27 4.14
N ASN A 246 25.52 -4.93 5.08
CA ASN A 246 26.15 -3.63 5.12
C ASN A 246 26.99 -3.40 3.86
N SER A 247 27.07 -2.15 3.41
CA SER A 247 27.90 -1.70 2.27
C SER A 247 28.76 -0.55 2.73
N ALA A 248 30.06 -0.56 2.36
CA ALA A 248 30.95 0.50 2.73
C ALA A 248 30.53 1.86 2.13
N PRO A 249 30.74 2.98 2.85
CA PRO A 249 30.50 4.31 2.32
C PRO A 249 31.43 4.60 1.14
N ILE A 250 31.02 5.50 0.23
CA ILE A 250 31.70 5.73 -1.05
C ILE A 250 31.97 7.23 -1.20
N PHE A 251 33.23 7.61 -1.50
CA PHE A 251 33.54 8.94 -1.97
C PHE A 251 32.94 9.20 -3.35
N THR A 252 32.22 10.29 -3.52
CA THR A 252 31.55 10.61 -4.79
C THR A 252 32.39 11.50 -5.71
N ASN A 253 33.36 12.24 -5.16
CA ASN A 253 34.17 13.20 -5.90
C ASN A 253 35.71 13.07 -5.72
N ALA A 254 36.19 12.07 -4.99
CA ALA A 254 37.62 11.91 -4.67
C ALA A 254 38.56 11.95 -5.91
N ASN A 255 38.10 11.47 -7.05
CA ASN A 255 38.89 11.50 -8.29
C ASN A 255 39.07 12.90 -8.88
N SER A 256 38.44 13.90 -8.34
CA SER A 256 38.54 15.30 -8.80
C SER A 256 39.48 16.15 -7.91
N ILE A 257 40.11 15.54 -6.91
CA ILE A 257 41.10 16.27 -6.06
C ILE A 257 42.26 16.77 -6.93
N PRO A 258 42.77 17.98 -6.73
CA PRO A 258 43.93 18.47 -7.46
C PRO A 258 45.17 17.64 -7.11
N ASN A 259 45.91 17.19 -8.12
CA ASN A 259 47.14 16.46 -7.93
C ASN A 259 48.32 17.40 -7.48
N SER A 260 48.17 18.69 -7.76
CA SER A 260 49.17 19.69 -7.39
C SER A 260 48.52 21.03 -7.06
N VAL A 261 49.17 21.76 -6.16
CA VAL A 261 48.86 23.15 -5.79
C VAL A 261 50.17 23.95 -5.83
N ARG A 262 50.05 25.26 -6.03
CA ARG A 262 51.26 26.13 -6.03
C ARG A 262 51.36 26.91 -4.75
N VAL A 263 52.59 27.16 -4.34
CA VAL A 263 52.91 28.11 -3.31
C VAL A 263 52.35 29.49 -3.68
N GLY A 264 51.62 30.08 -2.77
CA GLY A 264 51.02 31.41 -2.96
C GLY A 264 49.67 31.44 -3.65
N CYS A 265 49.16 30.32 -4.15
CA CYS A 265 47.82 30.25 -4.77
C CYS A 265 46.68 30.23 -3.76
N TYR A 266 46.95 29.85 -2.50
CA TYR A 266 45.97 29.79 -1.41
C TYR A 266 46.36 30.69 -0.25
N ASP A 267 45.39 31.38 0.29
CA ASP A 267 45.54 32.21 1.50
C ASP A 267 45.26 31.37 2.78
N ASP A 268 45.50 31.96 3.95
CA ASP A 268 45.22 31.35 5.24
C ASP A 268 43.75 30.93 5.33
N ASN A 269 43.51 29.68 5.74
CA ASN A 269 42.17 29.06 5.86
C ASN A 269 41.39 28.92 4.53
N GLU A 270 42.08 28.98 3.39
CA GLU A 270 41.40 28.73 2.09
C GLU A 270 41.24 27.26 1.84
N THR A 271 40.03 26.86 1.36
CA THR A 271 39.70 25.50 1.04
C THR A 271 40.36 25.05 -0.26
N ILE A 272 41.15 23.98 -0.20
CA ILE A 272 41.76 23.33 -1.36
C ILE A 272 40.76 22.36 -2.00
N TYR A 273 40.11 21.55 -1.17
CA TYR A 273 39.17 20.54 -1.66
C TYR A 273 38.11 20.19 -0.61
N ASP A 274 36.91 19.89 -1.08
CA ASP A 274 35.77 19.46 -0.26
C ASP A 274 35.35 18.07 -0.71
N PHE A 275 35.59 17.04 0.15
CA PHE A 275 35.24 15.69 -0.11
C PHE A 275 33.74 15.46 0.12
N ASN A 276 33.11 14.78 -0.82
CA ASN A 276 31.72 14.37 -0.71
C ASN A 276 31.61 12.85 -0.74
N TRP A 277 30.66 12.32 0.02
CA TRP A 277 30.44 10.89 0.11
C TRP A 277 28.96 10.54 0.27
N VAL A 278 28.66 9.28 0.07
CA VAL A 278 27.35 8.66 0.32
C VAL A 278 27.54 7.31 0.96
N ASP A 279 26.60 6.91 1.80
CA ASP A 279 26.48 5.53 2.22
C ASP A 279 25.37 4.86 1.39
N PRO A 280 25.66 3.75 0.69
CA PRO A 280 24.69 3.06 -0.14
C PRO A 280 23.48 2.54 0.64
N ASN A 281 23.67 2.17 1.93
CA ASN A 281 22.58 1.68 2.77
C ASN A 281 21.60 2.81 3.09
N ASN A 282 22.06 4.01 3.43
CA ASN A 282 21.23 5.17 3.75
C ASN A 282 20.28 5.58 2.60
N ASN A 283 20.65 5.29 1.36
CA ASN A 283 19.87 5.59 0.17
C ASN A 283 19.06 4.40 -0.35
N SER A 284 19.11 3.26 0.34
CA SER A 284 18.38 2.05 -0.08
C SER A 284 16.89 2.17 0.21
N VAL A 285 16.06 1.67 -0.70
CA VAL A 285 14.61 1.64 -0.52
C VAL A 285 14.27 0.80 0.71
N GLY A 286 13.51 1.38 1.65
CA GLY A 286 13.09 0.69 2.87
C GLY A 286 14.21 0.52 3.91
N PHE A 287 15.32 1.27 3.85
CA PHE A 287 16.31 1.30 4.91
C PHE A 287 15.70 1.86 6.20
N MET A 288 15.85 1.13 7.30
CA MET A 288 15.17 1.44 8.57
C MET A 288 16.08 2.14 9.59
N GLY A 289 17.38 2.23 9.31
CA GLY A 289 18.37 2.88 10.15
C GLY A 289 18.96 4.10 9.49
N THR A 290 19.99 4.65 10.12
CA THR A 290 20.87 5.67 9.55
C THR A 290 22.29 5.29 9.92
N ASP A 291 23.12 4.91 8.94
CA ASP A 291 24.53 4.71 9.17
C ASP A 291 25.18 6.10 9.22
N ILE A 292 25.81 6.40 10.33
CA ILE A 292 26.56 7.64 10.50
C ILE A 292 27.95 7.39 9.91
N VAL A 293 28.28 8.14 8.86
CA VAL A 293 29.60 8.08 8.24
C VAL A 293 30.50 9.12 8.88
N SER A 294 31.59 8.66 9.48
CA SER A 294 32.66 9.53 10.01
C SER A 294 33.80 9.62 9.01
N PHE A 295 34.37 10.82 8.88
CA PHE A 295 35.57 11.09 8.10
C PHE A 295 36.78 11.12 9.02
N SER A 296 37.92 10.55 8.57
CA SER A 296 39.20 10.64 9.21
C SER A 296 40.33 10.70 8.19
N HIS A 297 41.55 11.13 8.60
CA HIS A 297 42.68 11.27 7.72
C HIS A 297 43.98 10.89 8.42
N GLU A 298 44.98 10.54 7.61
CA GLU A 298 46.36 10.32 8.03
C GLU A 298 47.33 11.00 7.04
N GLY A 299 48.52 11.38 7.49
CA GLY A 299 49.57 11.94 6.67
C GLY A 299 49.59 13.46 6.59
N SER A 300 48.50 14.16 6.91
CA SER A 300 48.47 15.63 6.93
C SER A 300 48.93 16.23 8.26
N GLU A 301 48.99 15.46 9.35
CA GLU A 301 49.30 15.92 10.72
C GLU A 301 50.71 16.45 10.87
N ALA A 302 51.66 16.07 9.96
CA ALA A 302 53.02 16.53 9.93
C ALA A 302 53.22 17.82 9.10
N LEU A 303 52.15 18.29 8.44
CA LEU A 303 52.20 19.44 7.54
C LEU A 303 51.72 20.69 8.28
N GLU A 304 52.61 21.64 8.50
CA GLU A 304 52.26 22.88 9.21
C GLU A 304 51.32 23.79 8.40
N TRP A 305 51.21 23.59 7.10
CA TRP A 305 50.43 24.43 6.18
C TRP A 305 49.10 23.83 5.74
N LEU A 306 48.93 22.51 5.88
CA LEU A 306 47.77 21.75 5.37
C LEU A 306 47.08 21.01 6.50
N ASN A 307 45.78 21.03 6.53
CA ASN A 307 44.97 20.22 7.47
C ASN A 307 43.59 19.94 6.91
N PHE A 308 42.87 19.03 7.59
CA PHE A 308 41.46 18.82 7.38
C PHE A 308 40.65 19.47 8.49
N ASP A 309 39.46 19.94 8.13
CA ASP A 309 38.48 20.35 9.12
C ASP A 309 37.98 19.08 9.85
N ASN A 310 38.20 19.06 11.17
CA ASN A 310 37.93 17.91 12.04
C ASN A 310 36.46 17.75 12.40
N GLU A 311 35.56 18.55 11.85
CA GLU A 311 34.11 18.47 12.13
C GLU A 311 33.33 17.66 11.06
N ASP A 312 33.79 16.45 10.71
CA ASP A 312 33.10 15.51 9.84
C ASP A 312 32.76 16.02 8.42
N ASN A 313 33.37 17.11 7.97
CA ASN A 313 33.04 17.74 6.70
C ASN A 313 33.99 17.37 5.56
N GLY A 314 35.11 16.69 5.82
CA GLY A 314 36.08 16.29 4.78
C GLY A 314 36.71 17.46 4.00
N ILE A 315 36.78 18.63 4.58
CA ILE A 315 37.34 19.82 3.93
C ILE A 315 38.85 19.87 4.14
N LEU A 316 39.59 19.78 3.02
CA LEU A 316 41.02 19.99 2.98
C LEU A 316 41.30 21.49 2.78
N PHE A 317 42.08 22.12 3.67
CA PHE A 317 42.34 23.55 3.64
C PHE A 317 43.75 23.90 4.03
N CYS A 318 44.23 25.10 3.62
CA CYS A 318 45.47 25.67 4.04
C CYS A 318 45.34 26.27 5.45
N VAL A 319 46.09 25.77 6.43
CA VAL A 319 46.16 26.34 7.78
C VAL A 319 46.86 27.70 7.78
N ARG A 320 47.90 27.83 6.96
CA ARG A 320 48.62 29.05 6.63
C ARG A 320 49.00 29.07 5.15
N LYS A 321 49.30 30.25 4.64
CA LYS A 321 49.82 30.38 3.28
C LYS A 321 51.11 29.57 3.16
N PRO A 322 51.19 28.61 2.22
CA PRO A 322 52.40 27.83 2.04
C PRO A 322 53.51 28.64 1.43
N GLU A 323 54.75 28.35 1.84
CA GLU A 323 56.01 28.99 1.39
C GLU A 323 56.83 27.99 0.55
N ASN A 324 57.82 28.47 -0.19
CA ASN A 324 58.68 27.60 -1.02
C ASN A 324 59.41 26.50 -0.23
N GLU A 325 59.60 26.71 1.06
CA GLU A 325 60.22 25.74 1.98
C GLU A 325 59.26 24.54 2.25
N ASP A 326 57.98 24.74 2.04
CA ASP A 326 56.95 23.70 2.19
C ASP A 326 56.82 22.82 0.93
N ALA A 327 57.43 23.23 -0.20
CA ALA A 327 57.28 22.53 -1.46
C ALA A 327 57.71 21.06 -1.39
N GLY A 328 56.91 20.15 -2.00
CA GLY A 328 57.18 18.72 -1.99
C GLY A 328 55.98 17.91 -2.38
N ILE A 329 56.12 16.57 -2.33
CA ILE A 329 55.04 15.63 -2.59
C ILE A 329 54.63 15.00 -1.26
N PHE A 330 53.34 15.06 -0.95
CA PHE A 330 52.76 14.57 0.29
C PHE A 330 51.75 13.47 0.00
N ASN A 331 51.95 12.31 0.61
CA ASN A 331 51.02 11.22 0.55
C ASN A 331 49.99 11.37 1.67
N VAL A 332 48.72 11.44 1.32
CA VAL A 332 47.61 11.64 2.25
C VAL A 332 46.59 10.52 2.06
N SER A 333 46.15 9.95 3.17
CA SER A 333 45.07 8.98 3.22
C SER A 333 43.82 9.57 3.85
N VAL A 334 42.67 9.37 3.26
CA VAL A 334 41.37 9.71 3.83
C VAL A 334 40.52 8.50 3.96
N PHE A 335 39.74 8.44 5.02
CA PHE A 335 38.92 7.29 5.37
C PHE A 335 37.49 7.72 5.63
N LEU A 336 36.56 6.90 5.15
CA LEU A 336 35.17 6.96 5.54
C LEU A 336 34.85 5.70 6.33
N ASN A 337 34.27 5.85 7.51
CA ASN A 337 33.90 4.76 8.38
C ASN A 337 32.40 4.87 8.67
N ASP A 338 31.63 3.81 8.41
CA ASP A 338 30.28 3.73 8.91
C ASP A 338 30.27 3.26 10.38
N ASP A 339 29.14 3.44 11.06
CA ASP A 339 28.96 3.05 12.45
C ASP A 339 28.06 1.82 12.60
N ARG A 340 27.88 1.04 11.51
CA ARG A 340 27.02 -0.15 11.55
C ARG A 340 27.40 -1.09 12.69
N PRO A 341 26.47 -1.41 13.63
CA PRO A 341 26.78 -2.30 14.72
C PRO A 341 27.31 -3.64 14.25
N ASN A 342 28.37 -4.12 14.89
CA ASN A 342 29.04 -5.42 14.67
C ASN A 342 29.73 -5.61 13.31
N VAL A 343 29.41 -4.83 12.28
CA VAL A 343 29.97 -4.94 10.92
C VAL A 343 30.32 -3.59 10.32
N PRO A 344 31.03 -2.69 11.05
CA PRO A 344 31.43 -1.41 10.50
C PRO A 344 32.37 -1.62 9.32
N LEU A 345 32.21 -0.84 8.27
CA LEU A 345 33.03 -0.90 7.07
C LEU A 345 33.76 0.43 6.86
N THR A 346 34.94 0.32 6.26
CA THR A 346 35.81 1.46 5.98
C THR A 346 36.14 1.53 4.50
N THR A 347 36.06 2.73 3.92
CA THR A 347 36.60 3.02 2.60
C THR A 347 37.80 3.93 2.76
N GLU A 348 38.93 3.56 2.16
CA GLU A 348 40.19 4.32 2.13
C GLU A 348 40.38 4.88 0.74
N PHE A 349 40.85 6.15 0.68
CA PHE A 349 41.28 6.79 -0.54
C PHE A 349 42.64 7.45 -0.29
N ASN A 350 43.62 7.08 -1.11
CA ASN A 350 45.00 7.59 -1.03
C ASN A 350 45.26 8.51 -2.21
N PHE A 351 45.90 9.64 -1.95
CA PHE A 351 46.33 10.54 -3.00
C PHE A 351 47.67 11.19 -2.66
N ASP A 352 48.43 11.56 -3.70
CA ASP A 352 49.61 12.39 -3.59
C ASP A 352 49.20 13.82 -3.95
N LEU A 353 49.52 14.75 -3.07
CA LEU A 353 49.39 16.18 -3.31
C LEU A 353 50.79 16.79 -3.48
N GLU A 354 51.10 17.35 -4.64
CA GLU A 354 52.33 18.05 -4.92
C GLU A 354 52.14 19.54 -4.64
N LEU A 355 52.96 20.10 -3.72
CA LEU A 355 53.09 21.54 -3.56
C LEU A 355 54.28 22.02 -4.39
N ILE A 356 54.01 22.76 -5.47
CA ILE A 356 54.98 23.26 -6.42
C ILE A 356 55.53 24.61 -5.89
N ALA A 357 56.83 24.74 -5.81
CA ALA A 357 57.50 26.01 -5.44
C ALA A 357 57.14 27.10 -6.45
N ASN A 358 57.09 28.34 -5.97
CA ASN A 358 56.97 29.52 -6.81
C ASN A 358 58.35 30.00 -7.21
N ASP A 359 58.61 30.11 -8.48
CA ASP A 359 59.83 30.68 -9.03
C ASP A 359 59.71 32.21 -9.09
N SER A 360 60.85 32.90 -8.90
CA SER A 360 60.82 34.34 -9.03
C SER A 360 60.90 34.77 -10.48
N PRO A 361 60.17 35.82 -10.90
CA PRO A 361 60.33 36.36 -12.26
C PRO A 361 61.76 36.84 -12.54
N GLU A 362 62.21 36.64 -13.76
CA GLU A 362 63.55 37.05 -14.18
C GLU A 362 63.49 38.02 -15.36
N PHE A 363 64.44 38.94 -15.34
CA PHE A 363 64.71 39.88 -16.45
C PHE A 363 65.54 39.17 -17.53
N LEU A 364 65.04 39.10 -18.75
CA LEU A 364 65.71 38.42 -19.87
C LEU A 364 66.83 39.27 -20.52
N ASN A 365 66.70 40.58 -20.48
CA ASN A 365 67.52 41.46 -21.24
C ASN A 365 68.17 42.57 -20.40
N LEU A 366 68.17 42.49 -19.05
CA LEU A 366 68.74 43.48 -18.16
C LEU A 366 70.20 43.70 -18.40
N SER A 367 70.98 42.70 -18.83
CA SER A 367 72.38 42.83 -19.15
C SER A 367 72.68 43.68 -20.39
N ALA A 368 71.65 43.91 -21.24
CA ALA A 368 71.74 44.79 -22.39
C ALA A 368 71.38 46.27 -22.07
N PHE A 369 70.95 46.53 -20.82
CA PHE A 369 70.70 47.91 -20.39
C PHE A 369 71.99 48.69 -20.34
N PRO A 370 72.05 49.87 -20.95
CA PRO A 370 73.31 50.62 -21.03
C PRO A 370 73.73 51.18 -19.63
N GLU A 371 75.01 50.95 -19.25
CA GLU A 371 75.56 51.42 -17.99
C GLU A 371 75.69 52.92 -17.94
N SER A 372 75.72 53.66 -19.07
CA SER A 372 75.80 55.08 -19.14
C SER A 372 75.17 55.66 -20.40
N ILE A 373 74.74 56.91 -20.29
CA ILE A 373 74.16 57.68 -21.39
C ILE A 373 74.81 59.06 -21.39
N ALA A 374 75.11 59.63 -22.55
CA ALA A 374 75.68 60.96 -22.68
C ALA A 374 74.59 62.03 -22.40
N ALA A 375 75.06 63.17 -21.74
CA ALA A 375 74.18 64.30 -21.47
C ALA A 375 73.56 64.87 -22.76
N GLY A 376 72.26 64.87 -22.90
CA GLY A 376 71.47 65.30 -24.07
C GLY A 376 70.98 64.22 -24.99
N ASP A 377 71.40 62.95 -24.82
CA ASP A 377 70.92 61.84 -25.54
C ASP A 377 69.61 61.32 -24.93
N THR A 378 68.81 60.62 -25.73
CA THR A 378 67.58 59.95 -25.29
C THR A 378 67.82 58.47 -25.30
N LEU A 379 67.52 57.79 -24.21
CA LEU A 379 67.54 56.35 -24.12
C LEU A 379 66.12 55.88 -24.17
N GLN A 380 65.87 54.89 -25.04
CA GLN A 380 64.65 54.10 -25.05
C GLN A 380 65.10 52.64 -25.01
N PHE A 381 64.64 51.92 -24.01
CA PHE A 381 64.97 50.52 -23.81
C PHE A 381 63.72 49.76 -23.36
N ASN A 382 63.39 48.65 -24.00
CA ASN A 382 62.30 47.77 -23.57
C ASN A 382 62.88 46.68 -22.70
N LEU A 383 62.40 46.56 -21.49
CA LEU A 383 62.71 45.48 -20.59
C LEU A 383 61.87 44.27 -20.98
N ASP A 384 62.50 43.10 -21.13
CA ASP A 384 61.84 41.83 -21.28
C ASP A 384 62.03 41.04 -20.00
N TRP A 385 60.97 40.39 -19.61
CA TRP A 385 60.92 39.50 -18.42
C TRP A 385 60.07 38.29 -18.69
N GLN A 386 60.26 37.27 -17.91
CA GLN A 386 59.44 36.07 -17.88
C GLN A 386 59.29 35.54 -16.47
N ASP A 387 58.25 34.79 -16.24
CA ASP A 387 58.03 33.96 -15.08
C ASP A 387 57.84 32.53 -15.53
N SER A 388 58.54 31.56 -14.88
CA SER A 388 58.47 30.15 -15.29
C SER A 388 57.12 29.50 -14.87
N ASP A 389 56.41 30.14 -13.98
CA ASP A 389 55.12 29.68 -13.46
C ASP A 389 53.94 30.34 -14.14
N ASP A 390 54.17 31.25 -15.12
CA ASP A 390 53.16 32.06 -15.81
C ASP A 390 52.35 32.99 -14.86
N ASP A 391 52.95 33.40 -13.76
CA ASP A 391 52.30 34.31 -12.81
C ASP A 391 52.14 35.73 -13.37
N ILE A 392 51.17 36.46 -12.81
CA ILE A 392 50.98 37.85 -13.14
C ILE A 392 52.11 38.69 -12.53
N ILE A 393 53.01 39.14 -13.37
CA ILE A 393 54.15 39.97 -12.92
C ILE A 393 53.67 41.39 -12.79
N THR A 394 53.99 42.01 -11.63
CA THR A 394 53.86 43.44 -11.43
C THR A 394 55.22 44.10 -11.44
N PHE A 395 55.35 45.13 -12.25
CA PHE A 395 56.60 45.90 -12.36
C PHE A 395 56.53 47.15 -11.51
N GLY A 396 57.64 47.45 -10.79
CA GLY A 396 57.76 48.67 -9.99
C GLY A 396 59.15 49.24 -10.07
N ILE A 397 59.28 50.55 -9.85
CA ILE A 397 60.55 51.28 -9.73
C ILE A 397 60.63 51.88 -8.34
N GLU A 398 61.74 51.62 -7.64
CA GLU A 398 61.94 52.17 -6.29
C GLU A 398 62.35 53.66 -6.28
N GLU A 399 63.08 54.12 -7.32
CA GLU A 399 63.49 55.53 -7.38
C GLU A 399 62.97 56.20 -8.68
N ASN A 400 62.29 57.32 -8.52
CA ASN A 400 61.77 58.12 -9.61
C ASN A 400 62.65 59.31 -9.88
N LEU A 401 63.51 59.24 -10.90
CA LEU A 401 64.34 60.36 -11.33
C LEU A 401 63.52 61.27 -12.26
N SER A 402 63.49 62.54 -11.99
CA SER A 402 62.67 63.54 -12.68
C SER A 402 62.94 63.67 -14.21
N TRP A 403 63.99 63.02 -14.72
CA TRP A 403 64.39 63.03 -16.14
C TRP A 403 64.16 61.68 -16.80
N PHE A 404 63.63 60.73 -16.04
CA PHE A 404 63.39 59.37 -16.50
C PHE A 404 61.82 59.10 -16.49
N ASP A 405 61.30 58.74 -17.60
CA ASP A 405 59.91 58.40 -17.72
C ASP A 405 59.78 56.93 -18.06
N TRP A 406 58.78 56.34 -17.53
CA TRP A 406 58.47 54.89 -17.65
C TRP A 406 57.07 54.70 -18.23
N ASP A 407 56.95 54.02 -19.35
CA ASP A 407 55.71 53.62 -19.95
C ASP A 407 55.41 52.20 -19.55
N ASN A 408 54.23 51.93 -18.90
CA ASN A 408 53.76 50.60 -18.51
C ASN A 408 53.27 49.83 -19.69
#